data_49ee06f26a387e5961e1160ea3caa922
#
_entry.id   49ee06f26a387e5961e1160ea3caa922
#
_cell.length_a   1.000
_cell.length_b   1.000
_cell.length_c   1.000
_cell.angle_alpha   90.00
_cell.angle_beta   90.00
_cell.angle_gamma   90.00
#
_symmetry.space_group_name_H-M   'P 1'
#
loop_
_entity.id
_entity.type
_entity.pdbx_description
1 polymer ?
#
loop_
_entity_poly.entity_id
_entity_poly.type
_entity_poly.pdbx_seq_one_letter_code
_entity_poly.pdbx_strand_id
1 'polypeptide(L)' 'MSTCNIDHTNEEVKAKLESQRDFLPESLYEQIDRYLQHDPSQEDRNALFHLLKKYDLAARDEQENRNRSILQLIASAG' A
#
# COMPACT_ATOMS: atom_id res chain seq x y z
N MET A 1 22.88 -8.30 2.57
CA MET A 1 22.38 -8.11 2.69
C MET A 1 21.82 -7.53 3.00
N SER A 2 21.44 -7.48 2.91
CA SER A 2 20.76 -7.03 3.05
C SER A 2 20.31 -6.37 3.43
N THR A 3 20.27 -6.39 3.57
CA THR A 3 19.91 -5.63 3.81
C THR A 3 19.09 -4.86 4.25
N CYS A 4 18.89 -4.68 4.22
CA CYS A 4 18.03 -3.60 4.43
C CYS A 4 16.63 -3.97 4.30
N ASN A 5 16.30 -5.12 4.65
CA ASN A 5 14.94 -5.53 4.55
C ASN A 5 14.23 -5.19 5.79
N ILE A 6 13.57 -4.08 5.77
CA ILE A 6 12.65 -3.73 6.81
C ILE A 6 11.36 -4.42 6.48
N ASP A 7 11.05 -5.46 7.21
CA ASP A 7 9.80 -6.17 7.02
C ASP A 7 8.70 -5.43 7.77
N HIS A 8 7.67 -5.01 7.04
CA HIS A 8 6.58 -4.25 7.62
C HIS A 8 5.48 -5.19 8.10
N THR A 9 4.94 -4.90 9.28
CA THR A 9 3.79 -5.65 9.80
C THR A 9 2.51 -5.12 9.19
N ASN A 10 1.42 -5.88 9.34
CA ASN A 10 0.10 -5.39 8.94
C ASN A 10 -0.25 -4.08 9.65
N GLU A 11 0.11 -3.97 10.92
CA GLU A 11 -0.16 -2.75 11.68
C GLU A 11 0.59 -1.56 11.13
N GLU A 12 1.82 -1.76 10.70
CA GLU A 12 2.61 -0.68 10.10
C GLU A 12 2.01 -0.24 8.77
N VAL A 13 1.61 -1.20 7.94
CA VAL A 13 0.98 -0.88 6.66
C VAL A 13 -0.34 -0.17 6.89
N LYS A 14 -1.12 -0.64 7.86
CA LYS A 14 -2.40 -0.02 8.19
C LYS A 14 -2.20 1.42 8.67
N ALA A 15 -1.19 1.63 9.51
CA ALA A 15 -0.89 2.98 10.00
C ALA A 15 -0.50 3.90 8.84
N LYS A 16 0.28 3.39 7.89
CA LYS A 16 0.65 4.17 6.71
C LYS A 16 -0.59 4.46 5.86
N LEU A 17 -1.46 3.48 5.69
CA LEU A 17 -2.71 3.66 4.96
C LEU A 17 -3.56 4.75 5.58
N GLU A 18 -3.69 4.74 6.91
CA GLU A 18 -4.48 5.75 7.60
C GLU A 18 -3.88 7.15 7.43
N SER A 19 -2.55 7.24 7.45
CA SER A 19 -1.89 8.52 7.28
C SER A 19 -2.08 9.10 5.88
N GLN A 20 -2.36 8.26 4.90
CA GLN A 20 -2.53 8.69 3.50
C GLN A 20 -4.00 8.71 3.09
N ARG A 21 -4.90 8.41 4.00
CA ARG A 21 -6.32 8.24 3.69
C ARG A 21 -6.92 9.43 2.98
N ASP A 22 -6.57 10.64 3.43
CA ASP A 22 -7.16 11.86 2.88
C ASP A 22 -6.72 12.12 1.44
N PHE A 23 -5.66 11.48 1.00
CA PHE A 23 -5.10 11.68 -0.33
C PHE A 23 -5.45 10.54 -1.29
N LEU A 24 -5.95 9.43 -0.77
CA LEU A 24 -6.31 8.26 -1.56
C LEU A 24 -7.76 8.33 -2.00
N PRO A 25 -8.10 7.81 -3.19
CA PRO A 25 -9.50 7.61 -3.52
C PRO A 25 -10.16 6.71 -2.48
N GLU A 26 -11.38 7.03 -2.11
CA GLU A 26 -12.08 6.30 -1.06
C GLU A 26 -12.22 4.81 -1.40
N SER A 27 -12.59 4.52 -2.63
CA SER A 27 -12.75 3.13 -3.06
C SER A 27 -11.43 2.36 -2.97
N LEU A 28 -10.32 3.02 -3.29
CA LEU A 28 -9.01 2.38 -3.19
C LEU A 28 -8.64 2.14 -1.73
N TYR A 29 -8.90 3.10 -0.88
CA TYR A 29 -8.67 2.93 0.56
C TYR A 29 -9.42 1.71 1.09
N GLU A 30 -10.69 1.58 0.72
CA GLU A 30 -11.51 0.45 1.18
C GLU A 30 -10.97 -0.88 0.68
N GLN A 31 -10.52 -0.91 -0.56
CA GLN A 31 -9.95 -2.13 -1.14
C GLN A 31 -8.66 -2.53 -0.44
N ILE A 32 -7.82 -1.57 -0.13
CA ILE A 32 -6.57 -1.83 0.59
C ILE A 32 -6.87 -2.34 2.00
N ASP A 33 -7.80 -1.70 2.69
CA ASP A 33 -8.17 -2.10 4.04
C ASP A 33 -8.66 -3.55 4.06
N ARG A 34 -9.51 -3.89 3.10
CA ARG A 34 -10.03 -5.25 2.99
C ARG A 34 -8.92 -6.24 2.67
N TYR A 35 -8.03 -5.85 1.79
CA TYR A 35 -6.89 -6.68 1.39
C TYR A 35 -6.01 -7.02 2.61
N LEU A 36 -5.77 -6.05 3.48
CA LEU A 36 -4.95 -6.27 4.66
C LEU A 36 -5.60 -7.25 5.64
N GLN A 37 -6.92 -7.34 5.63
CA GLN A 37 -7.64 -8.28 6.48
C GLN A 37 -7.42 -9.73 6.07
N HIS A 38 -6.94 -9.96 4.85
CA HIS A 38 -6.68 -11.30 4.34
C HIS A 38 -5.24 -11.75 4.59
N ASP A 39 -4.51 -11.03 5.43
CA ASP A 39 -3.17 -11.38 5.87
C ASP A 39 -2.22 -11.60 4.68
N PRO A 40 -1.92 -10.55 3.92
CA PRO A 40 -1.04 -10.69 2.76
C PRO A 40 0.36 -11.13 3.15
N SER A 41 1.10 -11.66 2.18
CA SER A 41 2.46 -12.11 2.41
C SER A 41 3.36 -10.93 2.82
N GLN A 42 4.50 -11.27 3.43
CA GLN A 42 5.46 -10.23 3.82
C GLN A 42 5.93 -9.42 2.62
N GLU A 43 6.15 -10.08 1.50
CA GLU A 43 6.57 -9.41 0.28
C GLU A 43 5.52 -8.42 -0.20
N ASP A 44 4.25 -8.83 -0.18
CA ASP A 44 3.16 -7.97 -0.61
C ASP A 44 2.98 -6.79 0.35
N ARG A 45 3.12 -7.03 1.65
CA ARG A 45 3.04 -5.96 2.64
C ARG A 45 4.12 -4.91 2.41
N ASN A 46 5.33 -5.37 2.15
CA ASN A 46 6.44 -4.46 1.90
C ASN A 46 6.20 -3.63 0.65
N ALA A 47 5.71 -4.26 -0.42
CA ALA A 47 5.41 -3.56 -1.67
C ALA A 47 4.32 -2.51 -1.45
N LEU A 48 3.26 -2.88 -0.74
CA LEU A 48 2.16 -1.96 -0.47
C LEU A 48 2.62 -0.78 0.37
N PHE A 49 3.45 -1.04 1.38
CA PHE A 49 4.00 0.04 2.22
C PHE A 49 4.77 1.05 1.36
N HIS A 50 5.61 0.56 0.45
CA HIS A 50 6.38 1.45 -0.42
C HIS A 50 5.47 2.26 -1.34
N LEU A 51 4.39 1.69 -1.80
CA LEU A 51 3.45 2.40 -2.67
C LEU A 51 2.68 3.48 -1.90
N LEU A 52 2.46 3.27 -0.61
CA LEU A 52 1.76 4.24 0.23
C LEU A 52 2.71 5.31 0.78
N LYS A 53 3.99 4.99 0.90
CA LYS A 53 4.96 5.91 1.51
C LYS A 53 5.06 7.18 0.68
N LYS A 54 4.88 8.32 1.33
CA LYS A 54 4.98 9.63 0.69
C LYS A 54 4.01 9.81 -0.49
N TYR A 55 2.91 9.09 -0.46
CA TYR A 55 1.89 9.20 -1.50
C TYR A 55 1.39 10.65 -1.59
N ASP A 56 1.22 11.30 -0.45
CA ASP A 56 0.74 12.68 -0.38
C ASP A 56 1.69 13.68 -1.03
N LEU A 57 2.97 13.32 -1.13
CA LEU A 57 3.98 14.20 -1.73
C LEU A 57 4.18 13.92 -3.22
N ALA A 58 3.58 12.86 -3.73
CA ALA A 58 3.74 12.47 -5.13
C ALA A 58 2.89 13.36 -6.03
N ALA A 59 3.38 13.61 -7.25
CA ALA A 59 2.60 14.31 -8.25
C ALA A 59 1.39 13.45 -8.66
N ARG A 60 0.39 14.09 -9.27
CA ARG A 60 -0.86 13.41 -9.61
C ARG A 60 -0.63 12.18 -10.50
N ASP A 61 0.19 12.31 -11.53
CA ASP A 61 0.45 11.19 -12.43
C ASP A 61 1.20 10.07 -11.72
N GLU A 62 2.08 10.41 -10.78
CA GLU A 62 2.74 9.41 -9.97
C GLU A 62 1.73 8.71 -9.05
N GLN A 63 0.80 9.47 -8.47
CA GLN A 63 -0.25 8.90 -7.64
C GLN A 63 -1.10 7.93 -8.45
N GLU A 64 -1.44 8.28 -9.68
CA GLU A 64 -2.21 7.40 -10.55
C GLU A 64 -1.46 6.12 -10.87
N ASN A 65 -0.16 6.22 -11.11
CA ASN A 65 0.67 5.05 -11.35
C ASN A 65 0.68 4.14 -10.11
N ARG A 66 0.80 4.73 -8.92
CA ARG A 66 0.78 3.97 -7.67
C ARG A 66 -0.57 3.32 -7.45
N ASN A 67 -1.66 4.03 -7.75
CA ASN A 67 -3.00 3.46 -7.65
C ASN A 67 -3.14 2.22 -8.51
N ARG A 68 -2.63 2.29 -9.72
CA ARG A 68 -2.67 1.17 -10.65
C ARG A 68 -1.86 -0.01 -10.14
N SER A 69 -0.67 0.26 -9.61
CA SER A 69 0.19 -0.78 -9.03
C SER A 69 -0.47 -1.44 -7.82
N ILE A 70 -1.12 -0.64 -6.98
CA ILE A 70 -1.83 -1.17 -5.80
C ILE A 70 -2.96 -2.09 -6.25
N LEU A 71 -3.74 -1.66 -7.24
CA LEU A 71 -4.83 -2.49 -7.73
C LEU A 71 -4.34 -3.80 -8.33
N GLN A 72 -3.21 -3.77 -9.03
CA GLN A 72 -2.61 -4.99 -9.56
C GLN A 72 -2.16 -5.92 -8.45
N LEU A 73 -1.58 -5.35 -7.41
CA LEU A 73 -1.13 -6.13 -6.27
C LEU A 73 -2.30 -6.84 -5.59
N ILE A 74 -3.39 -6.12 -5.37
CA ILE A 74 -4.58 -6.67 -4.76
C ILE A 74 -5.18 -7.76 -5.63
N ALA A 75 -5.27 -7.51 -6.94
CA ALA A 75 -5.87 -8.46 -7.87
C ALA A 75 -5.05 -9.74 -7.97
N SER A 76 -3.72 -9.63 -7.95
CA SER A 76 -2.87 -10.81 -8.09
C SER A 76 -2.83 -11.64 -6.82
N ALA A 77 -3.13 -11.05 -5.68
CA ALA A 77 -3.15 -11.77 -4.41
C ALA A 77 -4.44 -12.56 -4.20
N GLY A 78 -5.47 -12.16 -4.93
CA GLY A 78 -6.76 -12.81 -4.81
C GLY A 78 -6.81 -14.05 -5.60
#